data_edf8f3831685969d47c45efb35497ee9
#
_entry.id   edf8f3831685969d47c45efb35497ee9
#
_cell.length_a   1.000
_cell.length_b   1.000
_cell.length_c   1.000
_cell.angle_alpha   90.00
_cell.angle_beta   90.00
_cell.angle_gamma   90.00
#
_symmetry.space_group_name_H-M   'P 1'
#
loop_
_entity.id
_entity.type
_entity.pdbx_description
1 polymer ?
#
loop_
_entity_poly.entity_id
_entity_poly.type
_entity_poly.pdbx_seq_one_letter_code
_entity_poly.pdbx_strand_id
1 'polypeptide(L)'
;MNFNTGSPAQPPPVYPPQTLSLGFLRGKQELFWVAGLSLVNSLLAQFDAHIRFPTGMGITQASDAIFLKAFAEGGALAHGAALVFALLAAGVVCLFAWLTGRGSRTVFMIAIVLYGLDALLCLVFQDWFSVTFHGWMLFKLIQAWRATG
;
A
#
# COMPACT_ATOMS: atom_id res chain seq x y z
N MET A 1 53.92 -36.57 28.96
CA MET A 1 53.65 -35.33 28.21
C MET A 1 52.54 -35.61 27.25
N ASN A 2 51.27 -35.12 27.56
CA ASN A 2 50.11 -35.30 26.68
C ASN A 2 50.00 -34.06 25.79
N PHE A 3 50.31 -34.19 24.51
CA PHE A 3 50.02 -33.16 23.52
C PHE A 3 48.55 -33.23 23.18
N ASN A 4 47.79 -32.25 23.71
CA ASN A 4 46.40 -32.05 23.34
C ASN A 4 46.36 -31.47 21.92
N THR A 5 46.25 -32.34 20.91
CA THR A 5 46.02 -31.90 19.51
C THR A 5 44.61 -31.40 19.40
N GLY A 6 44.41 -30.09 19.68
CA GLY A 6 43.12 -29.43 19.49
C GLY A 6 42.62 -29.63 18.06
N SER A 7 41.42 -30.20 17.92
CA SER A 7 40.76 -30.29 16.60
C SER A 7 40.73 -28.93 15.94
N PRO A 8 41.05 -28.83 14.66
CA PRO A 8 40.95 -27.55 13.92
C PRO A 8 39.53 -27.00 14.03
N ALA A 9 39.45 -25.72 14.39
CA ALA A 9 38.16 -25.04 14.50
C ALA A 9 37.37 -25.14 13.16
N GLN A 10 36.18 -25.68 13.22
CA GLN A 10 35.32 -25.71 12.04
C GLN A 10 35.04 -24.28 11.58
N PRO A 11 35.13 -23.99 10.25
CA PRO A 11 34.76 -22.70 9.74
C PRO A 11 33.28 -22.40 10.06
N PRO A 12 32.92 -21.14 10.34
CA PRO A 12 31.57 -20.80 10.66
C PRO A 12 30.61 -21.18 9.50
N PRO A 13 29.39 -21.66 9.81
CA PRO A 13 28.45 -22.07 8.79
C PRO A 13 28.11 -20.86 7.87
N VAL A 14 28.34 -21.06 6.58
CA VAL A 14 27.96 -20.07 5.55
C VAL A 14 26.46 -20.20 5.33
N TYR A 15 25.69 -19.30 5.93
CA TYR A 15 24.25 -19.23 5.66
C TYR A 15 24.03 -18.62 4.26
N PRO A 16 23.22 -19.27 3.40
CA PRO A 16 22.86 -18.67 2.13
C PRO A 16 22.11 -17.34 2.39
N PRO A 17 22.28 -16.32 1.54
CA PRO A 17 21.54 -15.08 1.68
C PRO A 17 20.04 -15.40 1.69
N GLN A 18 19.32 -14.93 2.70
CA GLN A 18 17.88 -15.12 2.80
C GLN A 18 17.21 -14.43 1.62
N THR A 19 16.80 -15.19 0.62
CA THR A 19 16.04 -14.68 -0.51
C THR A 19 14.64 -14.31 0.00
N LEU A 20 14.27 -13.04 -0.19
CA LEU A 20 12.94 -12.54 0.16
C LEU A 20 11.88 -13.38 -0.57
N SER A 21 10.84 -13.87 0.14
CA SER A 21 9.81 -14.68 -0.51
C SER A 21 9.07 -13.90 -1.60
N LEU A 22 8.63 -14.59 -2.65
CA LEU A 22 7.85 -14.01 -3.74
C LEU A 22 6.58 -13.31 -3.24
N GLY A 23 6.03 -13.75 -2.10
CA GLY A 23 4.86 -13.15 -1.47
C GLY A 23 5.12 -11.69 -1.09
N PHE A 24 6.26 -11.38 -0.47
CA PHE A 24 6.62 -10.00 -0.11
C PHE A 24 6.85 -9.12 -1.34
N LEU A 25 7.49 -9.64 -2.39
CA LEU A 25 7.71 -8.89 -3.62
C LEU A 25 6.39 -8.55 -4.33
N ARG A 26 5.47 -9.52 -4.42
CA ARG A 26 4.13 -9.30 -4.97
C ARG A 26 3.34 -8.30 -4.13
N GLY A 27 3.29 -8.48 -2.81
CA GLY A 27 2.59 -7.57 -1.91
C GLY A 27 3.11 -6.13 -2.01
N LYS A 28 4.44 -5.95 -2.04
CA LYS A 28 5.07 -4.65 -2.29
C LYS A 28 4.59 -4.03 -3.61
N GLN A 29 4.60 -4.81 -4.68
CA GLN A 29 4.21 -4.32 -6.02
C GLN A 29 2.74 -3.89 -6.05
N GLU A 30 1.83 -4.70 -5.49
CA GLU A 30 0.39 -4.37 -5.44
C GLU A 30 0.13 -3.09 -4.62
N LEU A 31 0.81 -2.92 -3.49
CA LEU A 31 0.69 -1.69 -2.69
C LEU A 31 1.21 -0.45 -3.44
N PHE A 32 2.29 -0.55 -4.20
CA PHE A 32 2.76 0.55 -5.05
C PHE A 32 1.76 0.89 -6.16
N TRP A 33 1.11 -0.12 -6.75
CA TRP A 33 0.03 0.11 -7.72
C TRP A 33 -1.14 0.88 -7.10
N VAL A 34 -1.59 0.48 -5.89
CA VAL A 34 -2.64 1.19 -5.16
C VAL A 34 -2.25 2.65 -4.92
N ALA A 35 -1.05 2.92 -4.43
CA ALA A 35 -0.58 4.28 -4.19
C ALA A 35 -0.53 5.12 -5.48
N GLY A 36 0.04 4.57 -6.56
CA GLY A 36 0.14 5.24 -7.84
C GLY A 36 -1.22 5.59 -8.45
N LEU A 37 -2.15 4.64 -8.46
CA LEU A 37 -3.50 4.86 -8.99
C LEU A 37 -4.31 5.84 -8.14
N SER A 38 -4.11 5.86 -6.81
CA SER A 38 -4.72 6.87 -5.94
C SER A 38 -4.26 8.28 -6.28
N LEU A 39 -2.97 8.48 -6.54
CA LEU A 39 -2.44 9.78 -6.98
C LEU A 39 -2.99 10.19 -8.34
N VAL A 40 -3.06 9.25 -9.31
CA VAL A 40 -3.67 9.53 -10.62
C VAL A 40 -5.12 9.96 -10.46
N ASN A 41 -5.91 9.28 -9.63
CA ASN A 41 -7.30 9.64 -9.39
C ASN A 41 -7.44 11.04 -8.76
N SER A 42 -6.61 11.37 -7.76
CA SER A 42 -6.63 12.70 -7.15
C SER A 42 -6.21 13.79 -8.14
N LEU A 43 -5.25 13.53 -9.03
CA LEU A 43 -4.90 14.45 -10.09
C LEU A 43 -6.05 14.64 -11.08
N LEU A 44 -6.70 13.56 -11.51
CA LEU A 44 -7.86 13.64 -12.42
C LEU A 44 -9.03 14.42 -11.79
N ALA A 45 -9.25 14.27 -10.48
CA ALA A 45 -10.25 15.04 -9.74
C ALA A 45 -9.95 16.56 -9.76
N GLN A 46 -8.67 16.97 -9.76
CA GLN A 46 -8.28 18.38 -9.85
C GLN A 46 -8.59 19.03 -11.21
N PHE A 47 -8.64 18.22 -12.27
CA PHE A 47 -8.91 18.68 -13.65
C PHE A 47 -10.36 18.49 -14.07
N ASP A 48 -11.30 18.29 -13.12
CA ASP A 48 -12.72 17.98 -13.40
C ASP A 48 -12.91 16.86 -14.44
N ALA A 49 -11.95 15.94 -14.51
CA ALA A 49 -12.03 14.83 -15.43
C ALA A 49 -13.19 13.91 -15.05
N HIS A 50 -14.10 13.66 -16.00
CA HIS A 50 -15.21 12.73 -15.79
C HIS A 50 -14.76 11.26 -15.67
N ILE A 51 -13.47 10.99 -15.91
CA ILE A 51 -12.87 9.65 -15.81
C ILE A 51 -12.29 9.48 -14.42
N ARG A 52 -12.79 8.49 -13.69
CA ARG A 52 -12.23 8.07 -12.39
C ARG A 52 -11.82 6.61 -12.48
N PHE A 53 -10.61 6.31 -12.00
CA PHE A 53 -10.19 4.92 -11.89
C PHE A 53 -10.68 4.34 -10.55
N PRO A 54 -11.35 3.19 -10.55
CA PRO A 54 -11.90 2.56 -9.35
C PRO A 54 -10.83 2.00 -8.41
N THR A 55 -9.58 2.09 -8.83
CA THR A 55 -8.42 1.43 -8.21
C THR A 55 -7.72 2.29 -7.16
N GLY A 56 -8.13 3.56 -7.01
CA GLY A 56 -7.60 4.47 -6.00
C GLY A 56 -8.10 4.15 -4.59
N MET A 57 -7.47 4.76 -3.57
CA MET A 57 -7.95 4.66 -2.19
C MET A 57 -9.25 5.44 -2.02
N GLY A 58 -10.23 4.85 -1.32
CA GLY A 58 -11.52 5.49 -0.99
C GLY A 58 -11.32 6.76 -0.15
N ILE A 59 -10.34 6.75 0.75
CA ILE A 59 -10.03 7.91 1.60
C ILE A 59 -9.56 9.12 0.78
N THR A 60 -8.81 8.94 -0.31
CA THR A 60 -8.40 10.05 -1.17
C THR A 60 -9.58 10.58 -1.97
N GLN A 61 -10.46 9.72 -2.47
CA GLN A 61 -11.69 10.12 -3.16
C GLN A 61 -12.64 10.88 -2.24
N ALA A 62 -12.80 10.40 -0.98
CA ALA A 62 -13.60 11.08 0.03
C ALA A 62 -13.03 12.46 0.37
N SER A 63 -11.71 12.56 0.57
CA SER A 63 -11.03 13.81 0.86
C SER A 63 -11.15 14.81 -0.29
N ASP A 64 -10.94 14.39 -1.54
CA ASP A 64 -11.12 15.23 -2.72
C ASP A 64 -12.56 15.80 -2.79
N ALA A 65 -13.56 14.94 -2.56
CA ALA A 65 -14.96 15.36 -2.54
C ALA A 65 -15.26 16.35 -1.40
N ILE A 66 -14.68 16.17 -0.21
CA ILE A 66 -14.85 17.06 0.94
C ILE A 66 -14.15 18.40 0.68
N PHE A 67 -12.88 18.38 0.29
CA PHE A 67 -12.11 19.60 0.07
C PHE A 67 -12.67 20.44 -1.07
N LEU A 68 -13.05 19.83 -2.20
CA LEU A 68 -13.60 20.52 -3.34
C LEU A 68 -15.01 21.09 -3.05
N LYS A 69 -15.82 20.41 -2.21
CA LYS A 69 -17.15 20.92 -1.80
C LYS A 69 -17.07 21.94 -0.67
N ALA A 70 -16.30 21.65 0.40
CA ALA A 70 -16.21 22.52 1.57
C ALA A 70 -15.52 23.85 1.27
N PHE A 71 -14.65 23.86 0.26
CA PHE A 71 -13.89 25.03 -0.16
C PHE A 71 -14.23 25.43 -1.60
N ALA A 72 -15.50 25.26 -2.00
CA ALA A 72 -15.95 25.61 -3.36
C ALA A 72 -15.59 27.06 -3.75
N GLU A 73 -15.49 27.96 -2.74
CA GLU A 73 -15.02 29.34 -2.90
C GLU A 73 -13.50 29.49 -2.68
N GLY A 74 -12.83 28.43 -2.23
CA GLY A 74 -11.40 28.46 -1.83
C GLY A 74 -10.43 28.38 -3.00
N GLY A 75 -10.87 28.14 -4.22
CA GLY A 75 -10.05 28.13 -5.44
C GLY A 75 -8.77 27.28 -5.28
N ALA A 76 -7.61 27.88 -5.57
CA ALA A 76 -6.32 27.19 -5.55
C ALA A 76 -5.95 26.59 -4.18
N LEU A 77 -6.43 27.14 -3.06
CA LEU A 77 -6.16 26.60 -1.73
C LEU A 77 -6.81 25.23 -1.51
N ALA A 78 -8.07 25.08 -1.93
CA ALA A 78 -8.79 23.80 -1.82
C ALA A 78 -8.13 22.70 -2.65
N HIS A 79 -7.77 23.01 -3.89
CA HIS A 79 -7.06 22.10 -4.76
C HIS A 79 -5.69 21.71 -4.18
N GLY A 80 -4.95 22.69 -3.66
CA GLY A 80 -3.66 22.44 -3.00
C GLY A 80 -3.79 21.53 -1.78
N ALA A 81 -4.77 21.77 -0.91
CA ALA A 81 -5.02 20.96 0.29
C ALA A 81 -5.40 19.50 -0.07
N ALA A 82 -6.28 19.30 -1.04
CA ALA A 82 -6.65 17.97 -1.53
C ALA A 82 -5.44 17.21 -2.07
N LEU A 83 -4.60 17.86 -2.88
CA LEU A 83 -3.40 17.26 -3.44
C LEU A 83 -2.39 16.89 -2.36
N VAL A 84 -2.13 17.78 -1.38
CA VAL A 84 -1.23 17.50 -0.25
C VAL A 84 -1.73 16.29 0.53
N PHE A 85 -3.03 16.21 0.82
CA PHE A 85 -3.60 15.05 1.51
C PHE A 85 -3.41 13.76 0.71
N ALA A 86 -3.68 13.79 -0.60
CA ALA A 86 -3.48 12.62 -1.48
C ALA A 86 -2.01 12.17 -1.52
N LEU A 87 -1.06 13.10 -1.57
CA LEU A 87 0.38 12.81 -1.51
C LEU A 87 0.77 12.16 -0.18
N LEU A 88 0.26 12.68 0.95
CA LEU A 88 0.51 12.09 2.26
C LEU A 88 -0.06 10.67 2.37
N ALA A 89 -1.30 10.47 1.95
CA ALA A 89 -1.95 9.17 1.97
C ALA A 89 -1.19 8.15 1.08
N ALA A 90 -0.85 8.53 -0.14
CA ALA A 90 -0.05 7.69 -1.02
C ALA A 90 1.36 7.43 -0.47
N GLY A 91 1.98 8.42 0.17
CA GLY A 91 3.27 8.28 0.85
C GLY A 91 3.22 7.25 1.98
N VAL A 92 2.16 7.22 2.77
CA VAL A 92 1.94 6.19 3.81
C VAL A 92 1.84 4.81 3.19
N VAL A 93 1.07 4.64 2.10
CA VAL A 93 0.98 3.34 1.40
C VAL A 93 2.33 2.92 0.79
N CYS A 94 3.07 3.86 0.22
CA CYS A 94 4.43 3.61 -0.28
C CYS A 94 5.38 3.16 0.84
N LEU A 95 5.27 3.76 2.03
CA LEU A 95 6.03 3.33 3.21
C LEU A 95 5.69 1.90 3.60
N PHE A 96 4.41 1.53 3.65
CA PHE A 96 3.98 0.15 3.89
C PHE A 96 4.48 -0.81 2.80
N ALA A 97 4.42 -0.41 1.52
CA ALA A 97 4.96 -1.19 0.43
C ALA A 97 6.48 -1.45 0.58
N TRP A 98 7.23 -0.42 0.93
CA TRP A 98 8.66 -0.52 1.15
C TRP A 98 9.02 -1.42 2.34
N LEU A 99 8.32 -1.24 3.49
CA LEU A 99 8.51 -2.08 4.68
C LEU A 99 8.11 -3.54 4.44
N THR A 100 7.02 -3.78 3.68
CA THR A 100 6.63 -5.11 3.22
C THR A 100 7.75 -5.73 2.39
N GLY A 101 8.36 -4.97 1.48
CA GLY A 101 9.52 -5.39 0.70
C GLY A 101 10.77 -5.68 1.52
N ARG A 102 10.82 -5.33 2.79
CA ARG A 102 11.87 -5.73 3.74
C ARG A 102 11.58 -7.04 4.49
N GLY A 103 10.48 -7.71 4.16
CA GLY A 103 10.10 -9.00 4.74
C GLY A 103 9.32 -8.90 6.05
N SER A 104 8.77 -7.74 6.40
CA SER A 104 7.97 -7.57 7.62
C SER A 104 6.54 -8.07 7.41
N ARG A 105 6.25 -9.29 7.88
CA ARG A 105 4.92 -9.92 7.78
C ARG A 105 3.85 -9.15 8.56
N THR A 106 4.21 -8.60 9.72
CA THR A 106 3.29 -7.81 10.55
C THR A 106 2.89 -6.51 9.84
N VAL A 107 3.87 -5.80 9.28
CA VAL A 107 3.59 -4.56 8.52
C VAL A 107 2.73 -4.85 7.30
N PHE A 108 2.97 -5.96 6.59
CA PHE A 108 2.15 -6.36 5.46
C PHE A 108 0.70 -6.65 5.89
N MET A 109 0.50 -7.34 7.02
CA MET A 109 -0.84 -7.59 7.57
C MET A 109 -1.55 -6.28 7.95
N ILE A 110 -0.85 -5.34 8.58
CA ILE A 110 -1.42 -4.01 8.90
C ILE A 110 -1.85 -3.29 7.62
N ALA A 111 -1.03 -3.32 6.56
CA ALA A 111 -1.39 -2.72 5.27
C ALA A 111 -2.67 -3.34 4.69
N ILE A 112 -2.83 -4.67 4.76
CA ILE A 112 -4.04 -5.36 4.31
C ILE A 112 -5.27 -4.91 5.11
N VAL A 113 -5.15 -4.80 6.44
CA VAL A 113 -6.24 -4.36 7.31
C VAL A 113 -6.64 -2.92 6.99
N LEU A 114 -5.68 -2.01 6.86
CA LEU A 114 -5.94 -0.61 6.50
C LEU A 114 -6.60 -0.50 5.13
N TYR A 115 -6.15 -1.27 4.14
CA TYR A 115 -6.77 -1.32 2.83
C TYR A 115 -8.18 -1.92 2.87
N GLY A 116 -8.43 -2.87 3.76
CA GLY A 116 -9.77 -3.41 4.02
C GLY A 116 -10.72 -2.38 4.63
N LEU A 117 -10.23 -1.54 5.55
CA LEU A 117 -11.01 -0.42 6.09
C LEU A 117 -11.34 0.62 5.02
N ASP A 118 -10.41 0.87 4.10
CA ASP A 118 -10.62 1.74 2.95
C ASP A 118 -11.69 1.20 1.99
N ALA A 119 -11.74 -0.13 1.79
CA ALA A 119 -12.81 -0.79 1.05
C ALA A 119 -14.19 -0.63 1.71
N LEU A 120 -14.25 -0.66 3.05
CA LEU A 120 -15.48 -0.39 3.79
C LEU A 120 -15.93 1.06 3.63
N LEU A 121 -15.00 2.00 3.53
CA LEU A 121 -15.31 3.40 3.25
C LEU A 121 -15.98 3.55 1.87
N CYS A 122 -15.45 2.89 0.83
CA CYS A 122 -16.09 2.84 -0.49
C CYS A 122 -17.51 2.25 -0.43
N LEU A 123 -17.74 1.24 0.42
CA LEU A 123 -19.06 0.65 0.62
C LEU A 123 -20.04 1.64 1.24
N VAL A 124 -19.60 2.43 2.23
CA VAL A 124 -20.43 3.49 2.85
C VAL A 124 -20.86 4.54 1.81
N PHE A 125 -19.99 4.86 0.87
CA PHE A 125 -20.31 5.78 -0.24
C PHE A 125 -21.09 5.13 -1.38
N GLN A 126 -21.43 3.82 -1.27
CA GLN A 126 -22.16 3.04 -2.28
C GLN A 126 -21.50 3.04 -3.66
N ASP A 127 -20.17 3.18 -3.70
CA ASP A 127 -19.40 3.06 -4.92
C ASP A 127 -19.07 1.59 -5.19
N TRP A 128 -20.06 0.88 -5.76
CA TRP A 128 -20.00 -0.56 -6.03
C TRP A 128 -18.84 -0.96 -6.95
N PHE A 129 -18.43 -0.07 -7.84
CA PHE A 129 -17.32 -0.34 -8.75
C PHE A 129 -15.99 -0.34 -7.99
N SER A 130 -15.76 0.68 -7.16
CA SER A 130 -14.59 0.73 -6.27
C SER A 130 -14.59 -0.42 -5.26
N VAL A 131 -15.74 -0.76 -4.68
CA VAL A 131 -15.87 -1.91 -3.76
C VAL A 131 -15.45 -3.23 -4.41
N THR A 132 -15.90 -3.48 -5.65
CA THR A 132 -15.53 -4.69 -6.38
C THR A 132 -14.02 -4.75 -6.63
N PHE A 133 -13.42 -3.63 -7.03
CA PHE A 133 -11.99 -3.55 -7.27
C PHE A 133 -11.19 -3.74 -5.98
N HIS A 134 -11.61 -3.09 -4.88
CA HIS A 134 -10.97 -3.26 -3.56
C HIS A 134 -11.04 -4.71 -3.09
N GLY A 135 -12.16 -5.39 -3.28
CA GLY A 135 -12.32 -6.82 -2.97
C GLY A 135 -11.34 -7.69 -3.75
N TRP A 136 -11.20 -7.42 -5.05
CA TRP A 136 -10.23 -8.13 -5.89
C TRP A 136 -8.78 -7.88 -5.46
N MET A 137 -8.42 -6.63 -5.18
CA MET A 137 -7.09 -6.28 -4.72
C MET A 137 -6.78 -6.85 -3.33
N LEU A 138 -7.75 -6.82 -2.39
CA LEU A 138 -7.64 -7.49 -1.09
C LEU A 138 -7.37 -8.98 -1.24
N PHE A 139 -8.08 -9.65 -2.16
CA PHE A 139 -7.84 -11.06 -2.45
C PHE A 139 -6.40 -11.30 -2.90
N LYS A 140 -5.85 -10.47 -3.80
CA LYS A 140 -4.45 -10.57 -4.25
C LYS A 140 -3.46 -10.33 -3.11
N LEU A 141 -3.70 -9.32 -2.27
CA LEU A 141 -2.85 -9.01 -1.11
C LEU A 141 -2.86 -10.16 -0.09
N ILE A 142 -4.02 -10.76 0.19
CA ILE A 142 -4.14 -11.91 1.09
C ILE A 142 -3.42 -13.13 0.51
N GLN A 143 -3.54 -13.39 -0.79
CA GLN A 143 -2.78 -14.47 -1.44
C GLN A 143 -1.26 -14.24 -1.33
N ALA A 144 -0.82 -13.01 -1.60
CA ALA A 144 0.58 -12.65 -1.46
C ALA A 144 1.07 -12.82 -0.01
N TRP A 145 0.28 -12.42 0.97
CA TRP A 145 0.60 -12.58 2.40
C TRP A 145 0.70 -14.05 2.81
N ARG A 146 -0.21 -14.91 2.34
CA ARG A 146 -0.15 -16.37 2.59
C ARG A 146 1.12 -16.98 1.99
N ALA A 147 1.62 -16.46 0.89
CA ALA A 147 2.86 -16.91 0.25
C ALA A 147 4.14 -16.39 0.94
N THR A 148 4.04 -15.64 2.04
CA THR A 148 5.20 -15.18 2.83
C THR A 148 5.64 -16.17 3.90
N GLY A 149 4.83 -17.09 4.26
CA GLY A 149 5.05 -18.09 5.31
C GLY A 149 4.75 -19.43 4.87
#